data_6972e906bc6c2a3c26e0bdda7e66afcb
#
_entry.id   6972e906bc6c2a3c26e0bdda7e66afcb
#
_cell.length_a   1.000
_cell.length_b   1.000
_cell.length_c   1.000
_cell.angle_alpha   90.00
_cell.angle_beta   90.00
_cell.angle_gamma   90.00
#
_symmetry.space_group_name_H-M   'P 1'
#
loop_
_entity.id
_entity.type
_entity.pdbx_description
1 polymer ?
#
loop_
_entity_poly.entity_id
_entity_poly.type
_entity_poly.pdbx_seq_one_letter_code
_entity_poly.pdbx_strand_id
1 'polypeptide(L)'
;MRAAVTGGAGFIGSHLVDALIARGDEVHVVDSLATGRRENLSASATLHERDIREPLADLFDTIEPERVYHLAAQADVGTSVEKPELDAEVNVLGTLRVLEAARRHEAPVVFSSTGGAIYGECPEPAGEGAERQPLSPYGTSKLAGEEYLATWNRLHGTRHVALRFANVYGPRQLAKLEGGVVAIFMDRLRAGEVGTVFGDGEQERDFVYVGDVVAAILAAGAGEPGTYNVGTGIATSVNELWRLCAQAAGSDGEPEYGDARQGELRRSVLDASRAERELGWRAATALDEGLRATWESPA
;
A
#
# COMPACT_ATOMS: atom_id res chain seq x y z
N MET A 1 -19.29 -11.85 5.24
CA MET A 1 -18.42 -12.85 4.56
C MET A 1 -17.19 -13.14 5.41
N ARG A 2 -16.53 -14.29 5.19
CA ARG A 2 -15.23 -14.58 5.81
C ARG A 2 -14.12 -14.01 4.94
N ALA A 3 -13.39 -13.07 5.51
CA ALA A 3 -12.30 -12.36 4.85
C ALA A 3 -10.96 -12.78 5.45
N ALA A 4 -10.00 -13.19 4.63
CA ALA A 4 -8.61 -13.34 5.04
C ALA A 4 -7.81 -12.10 4.62
N VAL A 5 -7.11 -11.48 5.57
CA VAL A 5 -6.29 -10.29 5.33
C VAL A 5 -4.84 -10.62 5.69
N THR A 6 -3.99 -10.83 4.69
CA THR A 6 -2.55 -10.98 4.95
C THR A 6 -1.92 -9.60 5.10
N GLY A 7 -1.02 -9.44 6.07
CA GLY A 7 -0.48 -8.12 6.41
C GLY A 7 -1.49 -7.22 7.14
N GLY A 8 -2.51 -7.83 7.77
CA GLY A 8 -3.59 -7.09 8.41
C GLY A 8 -3.21 -6.34 9.68
N ALA A 9 -2.06 -6.62 10.29
CA ALA A 9 -1.54 -5.89 11.44
C ALA A 9 -0.64 -4.69 11.04
N GLY A 10 -0.36 -4.52 9.74
CA GLY A 10 0.38 -3.41 9.18
C GLY A 10 -0.44 -2.13 9.04
N PHE A 11 0.16 -1.10 8.44
CA PHE A 11 -0.46 0.21 8.24
C PHE A 11 -1.79 0.11 7.48
N ILE A 12 -1.77 -0.14 6.18
CA ILE A 12 -2.99 -0.19 5.35
C ILE A 12 -3.91 -1.33 5.79
N GLY A 13 -3.32 -2.50 6.12
CA GLY A 13 -4.05 -3.70 6.50
C GLY A 13 -4.93 -3.50 7.73
N SER A 14 -4.46 -2.80 8.74
CA SER A 14 -5.22 -2.57 9.98
C SER A 14 -6.44 -1.66 9.77
N HIS A 15 -6.33 -0.66 8.90
CA HIS A 15 -7.48 0.17 8.51
C HIS A 15 -8.50 -0.64 7.70
N LEU A 16 -8.04 -1.54 6.82
CA LEU A 16 -8.91 -2.45 6.09
C LEU A 16 -9.63 -3.42 7.04
N VAL A 17 -8.92 -3.99 8.01
CA VAL A 17 -9.51 -4.88 9.05
C VAL A 17 -10.62 -4.15 9.79
N ASP A 18 -10.41 -2.91 10.23
CA ASP A 18 -11.43 -2.10 10.90
C ASP A 18 -12.66 -1.89 10.00
N ALA A 19 -12.45 -1.57 8.73
CA ALA A 19 -13.55 -1.34 7.77
C ALA A 19 -14.35 -2.64 7.47
N LEU A 20 -13.68 -3.78 7.36
CA LEU A 20 -14.33 -5.08 7.17
C LEU A 20 -15.17 -5.47 8.38
N ILE A 21 -14.65 -5.28 9.60
CA ILE A 21 -15.39 -5.52 10.84
C ILE A 21 -16.59 -4.59 10.94
N ALA A 22 -16.43 -3.29 10.64
CA ALA A 22 -17.53 -2.34 10.63
C ALA A 22 -18.63 -2.70 9.63
N ARG A 23 -18.28 -3.38 8.52
CA ARG A 23 -19.21 -3.92 7.54
C ARG A 23 -19.92 -5.19 8.02
N GLY A 24 -19.49 -5.81 9.12
CA GLY A 24 -20.03 -7.04 9.67
C GLY A 24 -19.41 -8.32 9.11
N ASP A 25 -18.21 -8.24 8.54
CA ASP A 25 -17.47 -9.42 8.08
C ASP A 25 -16.78 -10.15 9.25
N GLU A 26 -16.61 -11.44 9.10
CA GLU A 26 -15.71 -12.27 9.91
C GLU A 26 -14.30 -12.11 9.36
N VAL A 27 -13.38 -11.55 10.16
CA VAL A 27 -12.06 -11.16 9.67
C VAL A 27 -10.95 -11.99 10.31
N HIS A 28 -10.22 -12.70 9.46
CA HIS A 28 -9.04 -13.48 9.81
C HIS A 28 -7.79 -12.75 9.29
N VAL A 29 -6.94 -12.32 10.20
CA VAL A 29 -5.66 -11.66 9.90
C VAL A 29 -4.56 -12.71 9.87
N VAL A 30 -3.78 -12.74 8.79
CA VAL A 30 -2.58 -13.56 8.65
C VAL A 30 -1.37 -12.63 8.61
N ASP A 31 -0.58 -12.58 9.68
CA ASP A 31 0.52 -11.64 9.82
C ASP A 31 1.66 -12.26 10.62
N SER A 32 2.90 -12.06 10.19
CA SER A 32 4.08 -12.54 10.90
C SER A 32 4.50 -11.63 12.08
N LEU A 33 3.89 -10.45 12.17
CA LEU A 33 4.24 -9.37 13.11
C LEU A 33 5.70 -8.87 12.98
N ALA A 34 6.35 -9.14 11.83
CA ALA A 34 7.72 -8.66 11.59
C ALA A 34 7.79 -7.12 11.54
N THR A 35 6.76 -6.48 10.99
CA THR A 35 6.56 -5.02 10.96
C THR A 35 5.17 -4.62 11.44
N GLY A 36 4.20 -5.51 11.33
CA GLY A 36 2.84 -5.33 11.85
C GLY A 36 2.82 -5.29 13.39
N ARG A 37 1.82 -4.61 13.93
CA ARG A 37 1.64 -4.46 15.38
C ARG A 37 0.30 -5.05 15.80
N ARG A 38 0.31 -5.93 16.81
CA ARG A 38 -0.91 -6.52 17.38
C ARG A 38 -1.88 -5.45 17.90
N GLU A 39 -1.33 -4.33 18.40
CA GLU A 39 -2.09 -3.20 18.94
C GLU A 39 -2.93 -2.48 17.88
N ASN A 40 -2.60 -2.64 16.61
CA ASN A 40 -3.38 -2.10 15.49
C ASN A 40 -4.69 -2.87 15.24
N LEU A 41 -4.84 -4.07 15.83
CA LEU A 41 -5.95 -4.96 15.53
C LEU A 41 -7.09 -4.80 16.54
N SER A 42 -8.31 -4.71 16.04
CA SER A 42 -9.51 -4.85 16.84
C SER A 42 -9.58 -6.24 17.48
N ALA A 43 -10.08 -6.33 18.73
CA ALA A 43 -10.34 -7.59 19.41
C ALA A 43 -11.37 -8.48 18.69
N SER A 44 -12.12 -7.93 17.71
CA SER A 44 -13.07 -8.66 16.87
C SER A 44 -12.42 -9.37 15.68
N ALA A 45 -11.13 -9.13 15.41
CA ALA A 45 -10.38 -9.85 14.39
C ALA A 45 -9.70 -11.09 14.96
N THR A 46 -9.70 -12.18 14.22
CA THR A 46 -8.94 -13.38 14.59
C THR A 46 -7.54 -13.30 13.99
N LEU A 47 -6.51 -13.16 14.83
CA LEU A 47 -5.12 -13.13 14.39
C LEU A 47 -4.52 -14.54 14.31
N HIS A 48 -3.97 -14.86 13.14
CA HIS A 48 -3.12 -16.02 12.88
C HIS A 48 -1.70 -15.51 12.67
N GLU A 49 -0.83 -15.72 13.65
CA GLU A 49 0.58 -15.35 13.55
C GLU A 49 1.30 -16.36 12.65
N ARG A 50 1.44 -15.99 11.38
CA ARG A 50 1.99 -16.85 10.32
C ARG A 50 2.70 -16.00 9.25
N ASP A 51 3.86 -16.47 8.82
CA ASP A 51 4.58 -15.87 7.69
C ASP A 51 4.05 -16.42 6.36
N ILE A 52 3.81 -15.56 5.38
CA ILE A 52 3.37 -15.97 4.04
C ILE A 52 4.43 -16.78 3.27
N ARG A 53 5.67 -16.80 3.74
CA ARG A 53 6.73 -17.69 3.23
C ARG A 53 6.56 -19.14 3.67
N GLU A 54 5.68 -19.41 4.64
CA GLU A 54 5.32 -20.75 5.08
C GLU A 54 4.16 -21.31 4.25
N PRO A 55 3.91 -22.64 4.27
CA PRO A 55 2.70 -23.21 3.69
C PRO A 55 1.43 -22.63 4.35
N LEU A 56 0.46 -22.23 3.53
CA LEU A 56 -0.79 -21.61 4.00
C LEU A 56 -2.03 -22.50 3.79
N ALA A 57 -1.88 -23.67 3.16
CA ALA A 57 -3.01 -24.52 2.79
C ALA A 57 -3.84 -24.96 4.00
N ASP A 58 -3.19 -25.42 5.07
CA ASP A 58 -3.82 -25.86 6.32
C ASP A 58 -4.60 -24.74 7.02
N LEU A 59 -4.03 -23.54 7.00
CA LEU A 59 -4.66 -22.36 7.57
C LEU A 59 -5.89 -21.95 6.76
N PHE A 60 -5.77 -21.89 5.44
CA PHE A 60 -6.89 -21.52 4.56
C PHE A 60 -7.98 -22.58 4.56
N ASP A 61 -7.63 -23.88 4.69
CA ASP A 61 -8.62 -24.95 4.89
C ASP A 61 -9.39 -24.80 6.22
N THR A 62 -8.78 -24.14 7.24
CA THR A 62 -9.47 -23.82 8.50
C THR A 62 -10.33 -22.56 8.39
N ILE A 63 -9.85 -21.52 7.70
CA ILE A 63 -10.55 -20.24 7.53
C ILE A 63 -11.68 -20.37 6.51
N GLU A 64 -11.50 -21.16 5.45
CA GLU A 64 -12.38 -21.22 4.28
C GLU A 64 -12.78 -19.82 3.77
N PRO A 65 -11.83 -18.97 3.37
CA PRO A 65 -12.10 -17.58 3.05
C PRO A 65 -12.97 -17.46 1.80
N GLU A 66 -13.94 -16.56 1.82
CA GLU A 66 -14.72 -16.16 0.66
C GLU A 66 -14.00 -15.08 -0.16
N ARG A 67 -13.03 -14.38 0.47
CA ARG A 67 -12.16 -13.37 -0.17
C ARG A 67 -10.84 -13.22 0.59
N VAL A 68 -9.80 -12.98 -0.17
CA VAL A 68 -8.47 -12.71 0.36
C VAL A 68 -8.04 -11.29 -0.02
N TYR A 69 -7.61 -10.51 0.97
CA TYR A 69 -6.95 -9.24 0.78
C TYR A 69 -5.47 -9.42 1.08
N HIS A 70 -4.66 -9.34 0.04
CA HIS A 70 -3.23 -9.65 0.16
C HIS A 70 -2.39 -8.38 0.23
N LEU A 71 -2.06 -7.96 1.48
CA LEU A 71 -1.26 -6.76 1.76
C LEU A 71 0.09 -7.10 2.41
N ALA A 72 0.32 -8.35 2.84
CA ALA A 72 1.61 -8.77 3.35
C ALA A 72 2.70 -8.62 2.28
N ALA A 73 3.76 -7.89 2.61
CA ALA A 73 4.89 -7.67 1.73
C ALA A 73 6.14 -7.23 2.50
N GLN A 74 7.31 -7.42 1.91
CA GLN A 74 8.45 -6.57 2.16
C GLN A 74 8.21 -5.27 1.35
N ALA A 75 8.00 -4.12 2.02
CA ALA A 75 7.52 -2.88 1.39
C ALA A 75 8.59 -1.77 1.29
N ASP A 76 9.74 -1.96 1.95
CA ASP A 76 10.81 -0.97 1.95
C ASP A 76 11.73 -1.13 0.73
N VAL A 77 11.81 -0.07 -0.07
CA VAL A 77 12.63 -0.05 -1.30
C VAL A 77 14.12 -0.21 -0.98
N GLY A 78 14.62 0.42 0.09
CA GLY A 78 16.01 0.32 0.51
C GLY A 78 16.38 -1.12 0.85
N THR A 79 15.58 -1.78 1.67
CA THR A 79 15.73 -3.21 2.01
C THR A 79 15.70 -4.09 0.76
N SER A 80 14.84 -3.79 -0.23
CA SER A 80 14.78 -4.58 -1.47
C SER A 80 16.10 -4.53 -2.26
N VAL A 81 16.78 -3.37 -2.25
CA VAL A 81 18.09 -3.21 -2.91
C VAL A 81 19.20 -3.92 -2.13
N GLU A 82 19.17 -3.83 -0.79
CA GLU A 82 20.17 -4.48 0.06
C GLU A 82 20.01 -6.00 0.13
N LYS A 83 18.75 -6.49 0.09
CA LYS A 83 18.37 -7.91 0.27
C LYS A 83 17.37 -8.36 -0.78
N PRO A 84 17.72 -8.37 -2.07
CA PRO A 84 16.77 -8.68 -3.16
C PRO A 84 16.21 -10.11 -3.09
N GLU A 85 16.96 -11.06 -2.55
CA GLU A 85 16.46 -12.45 -2.35
C GLU A 85 15.33 -12.48 -1.33
N LEU A 86 15.47 -11.76 -0.20
CA LEU A 86 14.41 -11.64 0.80
C LEU A 86 13.15 -11.00 0.19
N ASP A 87 13.33 -9.94 -0.61
CA ASP A 87 12.22 -9.29 -1.32
C ASP A 87 11.49 -10.28 -2.23
N ALA A 88 12.21 -11.05 -3.03
CA ALA A 88 11.63 -12.08 -3.90
C ALA A 88 10.96 -13.21 -3.12
N GLU A 89 11.56 -13.68 -2.03
CA GLU A 89 10.96 -14.71 -1.16
C GLU A 89 9.61 -14.28 -0.58
N VAL A 90 9.52 -13.04 -0.08
CA VAL A 90 8.28 -12.52 0.50
C VAL A 90 7.29 -12.15 -0.60
N ASN A 91 7.69 -11.29 -1.54
CA ASN A 91 6.77 -10.64 -2.47
C ASN A 91 6.39 -11.51 -3.66
N VAL A 92 7.25 -12.43 -4.11
CA VAL A 92 6.95 -13.33 -5.24
C VAL A 92 6.51 -14.69 -4.74
N LEU A 93 7.37 -15.40 -3.98
CA LEU A 93 7.06 -16.76 -3.54
C LEU A 93 5.93 -16.75 -2.49
N GLY A 94 5.90 -15.75 -1.59
CA GLY A 94 4.80 -15.55 -0.64
C GLY A 94 3.47 -15.33 -1.36
N THR A 95 3.44 -14.44 -2.36
CA THR A 95 2.25 -14.19 -3.19
C THR A 95 1.75 -15.45 -3.88
N LEU A 96 2.65 -16.27 -4.44
CA LEU A 96 2.29 -17.56 -5.06
C LEU A 96 1.63 -18.51 -4.05
N ARG A 97 2.13 -18.58 -2.82
CA ARG A 97 1.52 -19.41 -1.77
C ARG A 97 0.13 -18.93 -1.40
N VAL A 98 -0.07 -17.62 -1.32
CA VAL A 98 -1.40 -17.03 -1.07
C VAL A 98 -2.36 -17.34 -2.22
N LEU A 99 -1.93 -17.19 -3.48
CA LEU A 99 -2.75 -17.51 -4.65
C LEU A 99 -3.15 -18.99 -4.70
N GLU A 100 -2.23 -19.90 -4.43
CA GLU A 100 -2.52 -21.34 -4.41
C GLU A 100 -3.46 -21.73 -3.25
N ALA A 101 -3.26 -21.13 -2.07
CA ALA A 101 -4.15 -21.36 -0.94
C ALA A 101 -5.57 -20.82 -1.22
N ALA A 102 -5.68 -19.60 -1.77
CA ALA A 102 -6.96 -18.97 -2.13
C ALA A 102 -7.69 -19.77 -3.23
N ARG A 103 -6.97 -20.29 -4.23
CA ARG A 103 -7.54 -21.07 -5.34
C ARG A 103 -8.28 -22.33 -4.86
N ARG A 104 -7.81 -22.98 -3.78
CA ARG A 104 -8.47 -24.17 -3.21
C ARG A 104 -9.89 -23.89 -2.72
N HIS A 105 -10.19 -22.64 -2.38
CA HIS A 105 -11.49 -22.17 -1.88
C HIS A 105 -12.22 -21.27 -2.90
N GLU A 106 -11.75 -21.20 -4.15
CA GLU A 106 -12.27 -20.32 -5.19
C GLU A 106 -12.34 -18.83 -4.74
N ALA A 107 -11.52 -18.44 -3.74
CA ALA A 107 -11.54 -17.12 -3.15
C ALA A 107 -10.81 -16.10 -4.04
N PRO A 108 -11.49 -15.03 -4.50
CA PRO A 108 -10.82 -13.95 -5.21
C PRO A 108 -9.79 -13.25 -4.32
N VAL A 109 -8.66 -12.86 -4.91
CA VAL A 109 -7.60 -12.11 -4.24
C VAL A 109 -7.60 -10.67 -4.70
N VAL A 110 -7.63 -9.72 -3.76
CA VAL A 110 -7.31 -8.30 -3.99
C VAL A 110 -5.88 -8.07 -3.51
N PHE A 111 -5.00 -7.76 -4.45
CA PHE A 111 -3.56 -7.65 -4.23
C PHE A 111 -3.11 -6.19 -4.18
N SER A 112 -2.36 -5.83 -3.14
CA SER A 112 -1.70 -4.54 -3.03
C SER A 112 -0.45 -4.51 -3.90
N SER A 113 -0.50 -3.77 -4.99
CA SER A 113 0.63 -3.45 -5.85
C SER A 113 1.07 -1.99 -5.65
N THR A 114 1.98 -1.49 -6.46
CA THR A 114 2.55 -0.15 -6.33
C THR A 114 2.59 0.58 -7.66
N GLY A 115 1.92 1.72 -7.75
CA GLY A 115 2.07 2.65 -8.88
C GLY A 115 3.33 3.51 -8.75
N GLY A 116 3.75 3.78 -7.52
CA GLY A 116 4.94 4.61 -7.27
C GLY A 116 6.28 3.96 -7.64
N ALA A 117 6.32 2.63 -7.86
CA ALA A 117 7.58 1.92 -8.11
C ALA A 117 7.58 1.08 -9.40
N ILE A 118 6.44 0.89 -10.09
CA ILE A 118 6.34 0.03 -11.28
C ILE A 118 6.62 0.77 -12.57
N TYR A 119 6.14 2.02 -12.69
CA TYR A 119 6.18 2.75 -13.96
C TYR A 119 7.54 3.40 -14.26
N GLY A 120 8.35 3.69 -13.23
CA GLY A 120 9.55 4.49 -13.39
C GLY A 120 9.23 5.98 -13.56
N GLU A 121 10.06 6.71 -14.31
CA GLU A 121 9.86 8.14 -14.56
C GLU A 121 8.74 8.35 -15.59
N CYS A 122 7.71 9.10 -15.21
CA CYS A 122 6.58 9.44 -16.09
C CYS A 122 6.33 10.95 -16.08
N PRO A 123 6.56 11.67 -17.19
CA PRO A 123 6.29 13.11 -17.28
C PRO A 123 4.81 13.44 -17.16
N GLU A 124 3.94 12.57 -17.63
CA GLU A 124 2.48 12.66 -17.50
C GLU A 124 1.95 11.64 -16.48
N PRO A 125 0.74 11.83 -15.91
CA PRO A 125 0.16 10.83 -15.04
C PRO A 125 0.07 9.45 -15.70
N ALA A 126 0.65 8.43 -15.06
CA ALA A 126 0.73 7.09 -15.61
C ALA A 126 -0.62 6.37 -15.52
N GLY A 127 -1.22 6.03 -16.66
CA GLY A 127 -2.35 5.10 -16.73
C GLY A 127 -1.90 3.62 -16.67
N GLU A 128 -2.82 2.68 -16.48
CA GLU A 128 -2.50 1.24 -16.34
C GLU A 128 -1.83 0.64 -17.58
N GLY A 129 -2.02 1.25 -18.75
CA GLY A 129 -1.39 0.87 -20.02
C GLY A 129 0.00 1.47 -20.24
N ALA A 130 0.50 2.34 -19.36
CA ALA A 130 1.83 2.91 -19.46
C ALA A 130 2.93 1.83 -19.35
N GLU A 131 4.08 2.12 -19.93
CA GLU A 131 5.23 1.21 -19.85
C GLU A 131 5.65 1.00 -18.40
N ARG A 132 6.02 -0.22 -18.07
CA ARG A 132 6.41 -0.64 -16.73
C ARG A 132 7.91 -0.81 -16.68
N GLN A 133 8.61 0.12 -16.04
CA GLN A 133 10.07 0.16 -15.91
C GLN A 133 10.49 0.30 -14.44
N PRO A 134 10.27 -0.75 -13.61
CA PRO A 134 10.62 -0.67 -12.20
C PRO A 134 12.13 -0.45 -12.02
N LEU A 135 12.49 0.49 -11.14
CA LEU A 135 13.88 0.83 -10.82
C LEU A 135 14.39 0.18 -9.52
N SER A 136 13.60 -0.71 -8.94
CA SER A 136 13.97 -1.42 -7.71
C SER A 136 13.49 -2.87 -7.72
N PRO A 137 14.15 -3.78 -6.96
CA PRO A 137 13.66 -5.13 -6.77
C PRO A 137 12.23 -5.17 -6.23
N TYR A 138 11.86 -4.27 -5.31
CA TYR A 138 10.50 -4.11 -4.82
C TYR A 138 9.47 -3.88 -5.95
N GLY A 139 9.73 -2.90 -6.83
CA GLY A 139 8.85 -2.66 -7.98
C GLY A 139 8.76 -3.87 -8.90
N THR A 140 9.89 -4.54 -9.13
CA THR A 140 9.96 -5.77 -9.95
C THR A 140 9.16 -6.92 -9.32
N SER A 141 9.29 -7.15 -8.02
CA SER A 141 8.59 -8.23 -7.33
C SER A 141 7.08 -8.00 -7.26
N LYS A 142 6.65 -6.74 -7.07
CA LYS A 142 5.22 -6.38 -7.14
C LYS A 142 4.65 -6.58 -8.54
N LEU A 143 5.40 -6.18 -9.58
CA LEU A 143 5.01 -6.43 -10.97
C LEU A 143 4.91 -7.93 -11.28
N ALA A 144 5.86 -8.75 -10.79
CA ALA A 144 5.78 -10.20 -10.92
C ALA A 144 4.51 -10.76 -10.26
N GLY A 145 4.13 -10.26 -9.08
CA GLY A 145 2.87 -10.60 -8.42
C GLY A 145 1.66 -10.33 -9.30
N GLU A 146 1.58 -9.15 -9.93
CA GLU A 146 0.48 -8.81 -10.87
C GLU A 146 0.40 -9.78 -12.05
N GLU A 147 1.55 -10.13 -12.65
CA GLU A 147 1.58 -11.07 -13.79
C GLU A 147 1.13 -12.48 -13.37
N TYR A 148 1.43 -12.92 -12.14
CA TYR A 148 0.87 -14.16 -11.61
C TYR A 148 -0.64 -14.08 -11.41
N LEU A 149 -1.17 -13.01 -10.82
CA LEU A 149 -2.61 -12.81 -10.67
C LEU A 149 -3.33 -12.87 -12.04
N ALA A 150 -2.81 -12.15 -13.02
CA ALA A 150 -3.36 -12.13 -14.38
C ALA A 150 -3.27 -13.52 -15.04
N THR A 151 -2.21 -14.27 -14.78
CA THR A 151 -2.05 -15.66 -15.27
C THR A 151 -3.06 -16.59 -14.62
N TRP A 152 -3.28 -16.49 -13.29
CA TRP A 152 -4.31 -17.28 -12.58
C TRP A 152 -5.71 -16.98 -13.11
N ASN A 153 -6.02 -15.70 -13.37
CA ASN A 153 -7.31 -15.33 -13.98
C ASN A 153 -7.52 -16.02 -15.34
N ARG A 154 -6.48 -16.06 -16.19
CA ARG A 154 -6.57 -16.72 -17.51
C ARG A 154 -6.59 -18.25 -17.42
N LEU A 155 -5.78 -18.82 -16.54
CA LEU A 155 -5.55 -20.27 -16.45
C LEU A 155 -6.67 -20.98 -15.66
N HIS A 156 -7.15 -20.36 -14.61
CA HIS A 156 -8.09 -20.96 -13.65
C HIS A 156 -9.45 -20.29 -13.62
N GLY A 157 -9.68 -19.22 -14.42
CA GLY A 157 -10.94 -18.48 -14.42
C GLY A 157 -11.21 -17.73 -13.10
N THR A 158 -10.15 -17.43 -12.34
CA THR A 158 -10.26 -16.67 -11.08
C THR A 158 -10.59 -15.19 -11.35
N ARG A 159 -10.96 -14.46 -10.30
CA ARG A 159 -11.36 -13.05 -10.40
C ARG A 159 -10.46 -12.16 -9.53
N HIS A 160 -9.17 -12.34 -9.65
CA HIS A 160 -8.19 -11.57 -8.87
C HIS A 160 -8.06 -10.14 -9.41
N VAL A 161 -7.81 -9.19 -8.48
CA VAL A 161 -7.62 -7.77 -8.78
C VAL A 161 -6.30 -7.29 -8.20
N ALA A 162 -5.53 -6.53 -8.97
CA ALA A 162 -4.34 -5.83 -8.50
C ALA A 162 -4.61 -4.32 -8.39
N LEU A 163 -4.22 -3.71 -7.28
CA LEU A 163 -4.34 -2.27 -7.04
C LEU A 163 -2.95 -1.64 -6.94
N ARG A 164 -2.62 -0.75 -7.87
CA ARG A 164 -1.37 0.01 -7.90
C ARG A 164 -1.53 1.29 -7.10
N PHE A 165 -1.08 1.27 -5.87
CA PHE A 165 -1.19 2.44 -4.98
C PHE A 165 -0.15 3.50 -5.35
N ALA A 166 -0.56 4.77 -5.32
CA ALA A 166 0.32 5.93 -5.23
C ALA A 166 1.00 5.97 -3.83
N ASN A 167 1.52 7.11 -3.41
CA ASN A 167 2.14 7.22 -2.09
C ASN A 167 1.06 7.30 -1.00
N VAL A 168 0.78 6.17 -0.37
CA VAL A 168 -0.22 6.09 0.69
C VAL A 168 0.31 6.73 1.96
N TYR A 169 -0.52 7.54 2.63
CA TYR A 169 -0.21 8.16 3.92
C TYR A 169 -1.42 8.12 4.86
N GLY A 170 -1.18 8.25 6.15
CA GLY A 170 -2.25 8.29 7.14
C GLY A 170 -1.84 7.79 8.53
N PRO A 171 -2.79 7.74 9.47
CA PRO A 171 -2.57 7.18 10.80
C PRO A 171 -1.98 5.77 10.78
N ARG A 172 -1.22 5.41 11.81
CA ARG A 172 -0.53 4.11 11.97
C ARG A 172 0.62 3.85 10.99
N GLN A 173 0.95 4.80 10.09
CA GLN A 173 2.14 4.67 9.25
C GLN A 173 3.41 4.93 10.08
N LEU A 174 4.41 4.05 9.97
CA LEU A 174 5.63 4.12 10.75
C LEU A 174 6.80 4.58 9.89
N ALA A 175 7.38 5.73 10.24
CA ALA A 175 8.53 6.32 9.52
C ALA A 175 9.72 5.36 9.36
N LYS A 176 10.00 4.54 10.40
CA LYS A 176 11.15 3.63 10.43
C LYS A 176 10.98 2.35 9.61
N LEU A 177 9.74 1.94 9.33
CA LEU A 177 9.47 0.64 8.72
C LEU A 177 9.04 0.76 7.25
N GLU A 178 8.38 1.84 6.89
CA GLU A 178 7.80 2.01 5.56
C GLU A 178 8.44 3.16 4.76
N GLY A 179 9.33 3.93 5.40
CA GLY A 179 10.07 5.02 4.75
C GLY A 179 9.19 6.13 4.15
N GLY A 180 7.90 6.17 4.50
CA GLY A 180 6.95 7.15 3.96
C GLY A 180 7.31 8.57 4.41
N VAL A 181 7.52 9.49 3.46
CA VAL A 181 7.96 10.85 3.73
C VAL A 181 7.01 11.62 4.66
N VAL A 182 5.68 11.38 4.56
CA VAL A 182 4.68 11.99 5.46
C VAL A 182 4.91 11.54 6.90
N ALA A 183 5.09 10.23 7.14
CA ALA A 183 5.34 9.70 8.48
C ALA A 183 6.65 10.26 9.06
N ILE A 184 7.70 10.36 8.23
CA ILE A 184 8.99 10.94 8.65
C ILE A 184 8.81 12.41 9.06
N PHE A 185 8.11 13.20 8.27
CA PHE A 185 7.86 14.62 8.57
C PHE A 185 7.01 14.79 9.83
N MET A 186 5.95 13.98 9.97
CA MET A 186 5.09 14.02 11.17
C MET A 186 5.85 13.63 12.44
N ASP A 187 6.72 12.61 12.40
CA ASP A 187 7.53 12.21 13.55
C ASP A 187 8.52 13.30 13.95
N ARG A 188 9.18 13.95 12.99
CA ARG A 188 10.08 15.09 13.25
C ARG A 188 9.34 16.26 13.90
N LEU A 189 8.19 16.63 13.35
CA LEU A 189 7.36 17.71 13.88
C LEU A 189 6.87 17.41 15.30
N ARG A 190 6.49 16.15 15.61
CA ARG A 190 6.11 15.73 16.97
C ARG A 190 7.28 15.80 17.95
N ALA A 191 8.51 15.57 17.47
CA ALA A 191 9.72 15.75 18.27
C ALA A 191 10.13 17.22 18.45
N GLY A 192 9.44 18.18 17.82
CA GLY A 192 9.84 19.58 17.79
C GLY A 192 11.06 19.85 16.89
N GLU A 193 11.32 18.95 15.94
CA GLU A 193 12.44 19.01 14.99
C GLU A 193 11.93 19.38 13.60
N VAL A 194 12.83 19.88 12.74
CA VAL A 194 12.55 20.10 11.32
C VAL A 194 12.84 18.84 10.51
N GLY A 195 12.13 18.67 9.38
CA GLY A 195 12.39 17.59 8.44
C GLY A 195 13.54 17.89 7.51
N THR A 196 14.10 16.85 6.90
CA THR A 196 15.10 16.99 5.86
C THR A 196 14.49 16.74 4.48
N VAL A 197 14.57 17.72 3.61
CA VAL A 197 14.21 17.63 2.19
C VAL A 197 15.49 17.30 1.41
N PHE A 198 15.49 16.23 0.62
CA PHE A 198 16.64 15.84 -0.18
C PHE A 198 16.57 16.46 -1.57
N GLY A 199 17.74 16.97 -2.07
CA GLY A 199 17.83 17.72 -3.31
C GLY A 199 17.18 19.10 -3.21
N ASP A 200 16.50 19.52 -4.27
CA ASP A 200 15.81 20.83 -4.35
C ASP A 200 14.36 20.78 -3.81
N GLY A 201 13.85 19.60 -3.47
CA GLY A 201 12.50 19.40 -2.97
C GLY A 201 11.39 19.52 -4.03
N GLU A 202 11.74 19.69 -5.30
CA GLU A 202 10.80 19.84 -6.40
C GLU A 202 10.39 18.50 -7.05
N GLN A 203 10.86 17.37 -6.50
CA GLN A 203 10.36 16.06 -6.93
C GLN A 203 8.90 15.88 -6.51
N GLU A 204 8.08 15.46 -7.47
CA GLU A 204 6.64 15.39 -7.34
C GLU A 204 6.15 13.94 -7.10
N ARG A 205 5.19 13.81 -6.20
CA ARG A 205 4.51 12.54 -5.89
C ARG A 205 3.00 12.75 -5.82
N ASP A 206 2.27 11.66 -6.06
CA ASP A 206 0.84 11.57 -5.82
C ASP A 206 0.62 10.97 -4.43
N PHE A 207 0.01 11.73 -3.52
CA PHE A 207 -0.26 11.31 -2.14
C PHE A 207 -1.73 10.98 -1.96
N VAL A 208 -2.02 9.74 -1.57
CA VAL A 208 -3.39 9.26 -1.35
C VAL A 208 -3.60 8.87 0.11
N TYR A 209 -4.71 9.33 0.69
CA TYR A 209 -5.05 9.05 2.08
C TYR A 209 -5.45 7.58 2.28
N VAL A 210 -5.02 6.97 3.39
CA VAL A 210 -5.26 5.54 3.68
C VAL A 210 -6.74 5.17 3.69
N GLY A 211 -7.62 6.06 4.13
CA GLY A 211 -9.07 5.85 4.10
C GLY A 211 -9.61 5.68 2.68
N ASP A 212 -9.12 6.49 1.73
CA ASP A 212 -9.48 6.36 0.32
C ASP A 212 -8.93 5.06 -0.30
N VAL A 213 -7.72 4.65 0.09
CA VAL A 213 -7.14 3.36 -0.33
C VAL A 213 -7.97 2.19 0.17
N VAL A 214 -8.42 2.21 1.43
CA VAL A 214 -9.32 1.19 1.98
C VAL A 214 -10.64 1.14 1.20
N ALA A 215 -11.22 2.29 0.86
CA ALA A 215 -12.41 2.36 0.02
C ALA A 215 -12.18 1.74 -1.37
N ALA A 216 -11.00 1.97 -1.99
CA ALA A 216 -10.61 1.34 -3.25
C ALA A 216 -10.50 -0.19 -3.12
N ILE A 217 -9.87 -0.69 -2.06
CA ILE A 217 -9.74 -2.12 -1.80
C ILE A 217 -11.12 -2.79 -1.67
N LEU A 218 -12.04 -2.16 -0.95
CA LEU A 218 -13.40 -2.68 -0.78
C LEU A 218 -14.20 -2.65 -2.10
N ALA A 219 -14.08 -1.58 -2.88
CA ALA A 219 -14.70 -1.47 -4.20
C ALA A 219 -14.15 -2.53 -5.17
N ALA A 220 -12.84 -2.71 -5.22
CA ALA A 220 -12.17 -3.73 -6.02
C ALA A 220 -12.58 -5.15 -5.63
N GLY A 221 -12.84 -5.38 -4.35
CA GLY A 221 -13.35 -6.65 -3.87
C GLY A 221 -14.70 -7.06 -4.51
N ALA A 222 -15.52 -6.11 -4.89
CA ALA A 222 -16.83 -6.35 -5.56
C ALA A 222 -16.77 -6.15 -7.08
N GLY A 223 -15.63 -5.66 -7.60
CA GLY A 223 -15.46 -5.23 -8.98
C GLY A 223 -15.05 -6.31 -9.97
N GLU A 224 -14.79 -5.90 -11.20
CA GLU A 224 -14.28 -6.76 -12.25
C GLU A 224 -12.77 -7.06 -12.06
N PRO A 225 -12.31 -8.27 -12.48
CA PRO A 225 -10.90 -8.62 -12.42
C PRO A 225 -10.06 -7.72 -13.31
N GLY A 226 -8.88 -7.34 -12.81
CA GLY A 226 -7.99 -6.46 -13.56
C GLY A 226 -6.96 -5.77 -12.70
N THR A 227 -6.29 -4.79 -13.30
CA THR A 227 -5.33 -3.93 -12.60
C THR A 227 -5.86 -2.51 -12.62
N TYR A 228 -5.81 -1.82 -11.47
CA TYR A 228 -6.32 -0.46 -11.31
C TYR A 228 -5.31 0.41 -10.56
N ASN A 229 -5.10 1.62 -11.04
CA ASN A 229 -4.38 2.65 -10.30
C ASN A 229 -5.26 3.23 -9.18
N VAL A 230 -4.65 3.48 -8.04
CA VAL A 230 -5.28 4.08 -6.86
C VAL A 230 -4.42 5.26 -6.41
N GLY A 231 -4.82 6.44 -6.81
CA GLY A 231 -4.13 7.70 -6.56
C GLY A 231 -5.10 8.87 -6.72
N THR A 232 -4.61 10.08 -6.51
CA THR A 232 -5.40 11.31 -6.64
C THR A 232 -5.26 11.94 -8.02
N GLY A 233 -4.18 11.62 -8.75
CA GLY A 233 -3.80 12.31 -9.99
C GLY A 233 -3.18 13.68 -9.76
N ILE A 234 -2.95 14.08 -8.51
CA ILE A 234 -2.43 15.40 -8.15
C ILE A 234 -0.94 15.29 -7.82
N ALA A 235 -0.14 16.03 -8.58
CA ALA A 235 1.29 16.18 -8.31
C ALA A 235 1.51 17.13 -7.13
N THR A 236 2.24 16.69 -6.12
CA THR A 236 2.64 17.53 -4.99
C THR A 236 4.15 17.42 -4.79
N SER A 237 4.87 18.54 -4.76
CA SER A 237 6.30 18.55 -4.49
C SER A 237 6.59 18.25 -3.01
N VAL A 238 7.81 17.76 -2.73
CA VAL A 238 8.23 17.50 -1.34
C VAL A 238 8.28 18.81 -0.53
N ASN A 239 8.61 19.94 -1.17
CA ASN A 239 8.56 21.26 -0.54
C ASN A 239 7.13 21.63 -0.12
N GLU A 240 6.17 21.46 -1.00
CA GLU A 240 4.76 21.72 -0.69
C GLU A 240 4.23 20.75 0.37
N LEU A 241 4.62 19.48 0.30
CA LEU A 241 4.27 18.50 1.32
C LEU A 241 4.78 18.90 2.71
N TRP A 242 6.05 19.34 2.81
CA TRP A 242 6.59 19.81 4.09
C TRP A 242 5.78 20.98 4.64
N ARG A 243 5.52 21.98 3.79
CA ARG A 243 4.71 23.14 4.17
C ARG A 243 3.35 22.75 4.75
N LEU A 244 2.66 21.81 4.10
CA LEU A 244 1.36 21.30 4.55
C LEU A 244 1.46 20.49 5.85
N CYS A 245 2.51 19.67 6.02
CA CYS A 245 2.76 18.94 7.28
C CYS A 245 3.05 19.92 8.43
N ALA A 246 3.89 20.93 8.20
CA ALA A 246 4.19 21.96 9.19
C ALA A 246 2.93 22.74 9.57
N GLN A 247 2.11 23.12 8.60
CA GLN A 247 0.82 23.78 8.84
C GLN A 247 -0.12 22.91 9.69
N ALA A 248 -0.24 21.60 9.40
CA ALA A 248 -1.06 20.68 10.18
C ALA A 248 -0.57 20.55 11.63
N ALA A 249 0.74 20.66 11.84
CA ALA A 249 1.39 20.64 13.16
C ALA A 249 1.37 21.99 13.90
N GLY A 250 0.95 23.08 13.25
CA GLY A 250 1.06 24.42 13.78
C GLY A 250 2.50 24.92 13.94
N SER A 251 3.40 24.45 13.07
CA SER A 251 4.83 24.81 13.05
C SER A 251 5.13 25.76 11.91
N ASP A 252 6.00 26.74 12.17
CA ASP A 252 6.54 27.67 11.16
C ASP A 252 7.99 27.30 10.75
N GLY A 253 8.44 26.11 11.12
CA GLY A 253 9.82 25.67 10.86
C GLY A 253 10.08 25.39 9.37
N GLU A 254 11.15 25.98 8.83
CA GLU A 254 11.63 25.65 7.48
C GLU A 254 12.38 24.30 7.49
N PRO A 255 12.34 23.52 6.40
CA PRO A 255 13.06 22.25 6.34
C PRO A 255 14.55 22.45 6.18
N GLU A 256 15.34 21.48 6.60
CA GLU A 256 16.75 21.40 6.21
C GLU A 256 16.87 20.72 4.84
N TYR A 257 17.87 21.16 4.04
CA TYR A 257 18.12 20.54 2.73
C TYR A 257 19.36 19.65 2.79
N GLY A 258 19.22 18.42 2.32
CA GLY A 258 20.29 17.45 2.18
C GLY A 258 20.64 17.17 0.73
N ASP A 259 21.72 16.42 0.48
CA ASP A 259 22.12 16.03 -0.86
C ASP A 259 21.03 15.22 -1.58
N ALA A 260 20.91 15.42 -2.90
CA ALA A 260 19.96 14.67 -3.73
C ALA A 260 20.23 13.15 -3.67
N ARG A 261 19.17 12.35 -3.58
CA ARG A 261 19.27 10.89 -3.60
C ARG A 261 19.51 10.38 -5.01
N GLN A 262 20.49 9.52 -5.18
CA GLN A 262 20.76 8.90 -6.48
C GLN A 262 19.60 7.99 -6.90
N GLY A 263 19.15 8.14 -8.16
CA GLY A 263 18.07 7.32 -8.72
C GLY A 263 16.67 7.71 -8.25
N GLU A 264 16.52 8.84 -7.58
CA GLU A 264 15.19 9.34 -7.19
C GLU A 264 14.42 9.84 -8.42
N LEU A 265 13.17 9.36 -8.57
CA LEU A 265 12.28 9.80 -9.64
C LEU A 265 11.94 11.28 -9.47
N ARG A 266 12.00 12.04 -10.56
CA ARG A 266 11.56 13.44 -10.56
C ARG A 266 10.05 13.56 -10.42
N ARG A 267 9.30 12.66 -11.06
CA ARG A 267 7.83 12.66 -11.03
C ARG A 267 7.26 11.25 -10.96
N SER A 268 6.27 11.06 -10.08
CA SER A 268 5.48 9.84 -9.98
C SER A 268 4.05 10.18 -9.58
N VAL A 269 3.16 10.18 -10.57
CA VAL A 269 1.73 10.53 -10.45
C VAL A 269 0.91 9.52 -11.25
N LEU A 270 -0.26 9.12 -10.76
CA LEU A 270 -1.10 8.11 -11.37
C LEU A 270 -2.35 8.72 -12.04
N ASP A 271 -2.76 8.17 -13.17
CA ASP A 271 -4.11 8.34 -13.70
C ASP A 271 -5.00 7.21 -13.16
N ALA A 272 -5.92 7.54 -12.26
CA ALA A 272 -6.87 6.61 -11.65
C ALA A 272 -8.25 6.61 -12.34
N SER A 273 -8.38 7.19 -13.52
CA SER A 273 -9.67 7.33 -14.24
C SER A 273 -10.33 5.98 -14.55
N ARG A 274 -9.55 4.90 -14.66
CA ARG A 274 -10.08 3.56 -14.85
C ARG A 274 -10.81 3.07 -13.58
N ALA A 275 -10.23 3.28 -12.41
CA ALA A 275 -10.88 2.93 -11.14
C ALA A 275 -12.19 3.71 -10.95
N GLU A 276 -12.25 4.98 -11.35
CA GLU A 276 -13.49 5.75 -11.32
C GLU A 276 -14.58 5.16 -12.23
N ARG A 277 -14.22 4.81 -13.47
CA ARG A 277 -15.19 4.26 -14.43
C ARG A 277 -15.67 2.85 -14.12
N GLU A 278 -14.76 1.97 -13.68
CA GLU A 278 -15.04 0.53 -13.58
C GLU A 278 -15.34 0.06 -12.14
N LEU A 279 -14.80 0.76 -11.12
CA LEU A 279 -15.04 0.45 -9.71
C LEU A 279 -15.93 1.48 -9.02
N GLY A 280 -16.28 2.61 -9.68
CA GLY A 280 -17.01 3.72 -9.08
C GLY A 280 -16.21 4.41 -7.95
N TRP A 281 -14.89 4.27 -7.95
CA TRP A 281 -14.02 4.80 -6.92
C TRP A 281 -13.21 6.00 -7.38
N ARG A 282 -13.16 7.00 -6.51
CA ARG A 282 -12.29 8.18 -6.64
C ARG A 282 -11.78 8.59 -5.27
N ALA A 283 -10.53 9.06 -5.19
CA ALA A 283 -10.03 9.68 -3.96
C ALA A 283 -10.89 10.89 -3.59
N ALA A 284 -11.31 10.97 -2.33
CA ALA A 284 -12.21 12.00 -1.85
C ALA A 284 -11.57 12.94 -0.82
N THR A 285 -10.50 12.51 -0.16
CA THR A 285 -9.83 13.25 0.92
C THR A 285 -8.79 14.20 0.32
N ALA A 286 -8.95 15.51 0.59
CA ALA A 286 -7.94 16.50 0.23
C ALA A 286 -6.65 16.29 1.05
N LEU A 287 -5.48 16.64 0.47
CA LEU A 287 -4.19 16.36 1.10
C LEU A 287 -4.06 17.03 2.48
N ASP A 288 -4.43 18.30 2.60
CA ASP A 288 -4.39 19.06 3.85
C ASP A 288 -5.34 18.50 4.93
N GLU A 289 -6.50 18.00 4.52
CA GLU A 289 -7.46 17.33 5.42
C GLU A 289 -6.89 16.00 5.94
N GLY A 290 -6.35 15.16 5.05
CA GLY A 290 -5.75 13.88 5.42
C GLY A 290 -4.49 14.04 6.29
N LEU A 291 -3.67 15.07 6.03
CA LEU A 291 -2.50 15.39 6.85
C LEU A 291 -2.92 15.84 8.26
N ARG A 292 -3.97 16.65 8.39
CA ARG A 292 -4.52 17.04 9.69
C ARG A 292 -5.04 15.83 10.47
N ALA A 293 -5.82 14.96 9.83
CA ALA A 293 -6.29 13.73 10.44
C ALA A 293 -5.13 12.81 10.89
N THR A 294 -4.04 12.79 10.12
CA THR A 294 -2.82 12.04 10.47
C THR A 294 -2.10 12.63 11.67
N TRP A 295 -2.02 13.96 11.75
CA TRP A 295 -1.41 14.66 12.88
C TRP A 295 -2.19 14.48 14.19
N GLU A 296 -3.52 14.59 14.12
CA GLU A 296 -4.42 14.47 15.27
C GLU A 296 -4.54 13.05 15.82
N SER A 297 -4.15 12.05 15.00
CA SER A 297 -4.18 10.66 15.45
C SER A 297 -3.05 10.37 16.45
N PRO A 298 -3.30 9.57 17.50
CA PRO A 298 -2.23 9.09 18.40
C PRO A 298 -1.10 8.40 17.61
N ALA A 299 0.15 8.65 18.06
CA ALA A 299 1.35 8.06 17.47
C ALA A 299 1.47 6.56 17.77
#